data_3b4ece5e54ebd580946dc5686be6cd74
#
_entry.id   3b4ece5e54ebd580946dc5686be6cd74
#
_cell.length_a   1.000
_cell.length_b   1.000
_cell.length_c   1.000
_cell.angle_alpha   90.00
_cell.angle_beta   90.00
_cell.angle_gamma   90.00
#
_symmetry.space_group_name_H-M   'P 1'
#
loop_
_entity.id
_entity.type
_entity.pdbx_description
1 polymer ?
#
loop_
_entity_poly.entity_id
_entity_poly.type
_entity_poly.pdbx_seq_one_letter_code
_entity_poly.pdbx_strand_id
1 'polypeptide(L)'
;MPREFSTWLSGFRDSIADYGYYIDFLVESFIQKAGFVKDVTYFKEMYIHQITDKWNIDLSAISNQGKMEKRFDFVIKTPNMIYGIETNFYGSGGSKLNETARSYKTLALETDTIDGFTFVWFTDGKGWTSARNNLEETFDVMEHIYNINDMENNIMKRIFI
;
A
#
# COMPACT_ATOMS: atom_id res chain seq x y z
N MET A 1 -11.57 -15.00 -8.71
CA MET A 1 -10.68 -15.11 -9.86
C MET A 1 -9.36 -14.41 -9.56
N PRO A 2 -8.21 -15.04 -9.81
CA PRO A 2 -6.94 -14.35 -9.65
C PRO A 2 -6.85 -13.22 -10.68
N ARG A 3 -6.28 -12.11 -10.26
CA ARG A 3 -6.06 -10.96 -11.15
C ARG A 3 -4.89 -11.27 -12.09
N GLU A 4 -5.00 -10.83 -13.32
CA GLU A 4 -3.94 -11.00 -14.30
C GLU A 4 -3.10 -9.72 -14.33
N PHE A 5 -1.77 -9.86 -14.15
CA PHE A 5 -0.87 -8.72 -13.98
C PHE A 5 -0.90 -7.74 -15.15
N SER A 6 -0.84 -8.25 -16.39
CA SER A 6 -0.79 -7.39 -17.56
C SER A 6 -2.05 -6.52 -17.71
N THR A 7 -3.22 -7.11 -17.40
CA THR A 7 -4.50 -6.38 -17.43
C THR A 7 -4.51 -5.30 -16.33
N TRP A 8 -4.05 -5.64 -15.13
CA TRP A 8 -3.97 -4.71 -14.02
C TRP A 8 -3.04 -3.54 -14.34
N LEU A 9 -1.83 -3.84 -14.84
CA LEU A 9 -0.85 -2.82 -15.22
C LEU A 9 -1.35 -1.92 -16.34
N SER A 10 -2.10 -2.48 -17.30
CA SER A 10 -2.61 -1.71 -18.44
C SER A 10 -3.57 -0.59 -18.02
N GLY A 11 -4.16 -0.70 -16.83
CA GLY A 11 -5.04 0.32 -16.28
C GLY A 11 -4.31 1.47 -15.58
N PHE A 12 -2.98 1.42 -15.48
CA PHE A 12 -2.20 2.49 -14.83
C PHE A 12 -2.27 3.77 -15.68
N ARG A 13 -2.30 4.91 -15.01
CA ARG A 13 -2.59 6.21 -15.62
C ARG A 13 -1.33 7.00 -15.90
N ASP A 14 -1.40 7.89 -16.91
CA ASP A 14 -0.32 8.83 -17.23
C ASP A 14 -0.15 9.88 -16.12
N SER A 15 -1.26 10.29 -15.52
CA SER A 15 -1.31 11.41 -14.60
C SER A 15 -2.45 11.26 -13.60
N ILE A 16 -2.29 11.87 -12.43
CA ILE A 16 -3.34 12.03 -11.42
C ILE A 16 -3.75 13.48 -11.26
N ALA A 17 -3.50 14.30 -12.29
CA ALA A 17 -3.84 15.73 -12.26
C ALA A 17 -5.31 15.99 -11.94
N ASP A 18 -6.22 15.13 -12.41
CA ASP A 18 -7.66 15.23 -12.16
C ASP A 18 -8.00 15.08 -10.66
N TYR A 19 -7.08 14.52 -9.87
CA TYR A 19 -7.24 14.30 -8.43
C TYR A 19 -6.34 15.24 -7.59
N GLY A 20 -5.71 16.25 -8.22
CA GLY A 20 -4.88 17.23 -7.51
C GLY A 20 -3.41 16.89 -7.38
N TYR A 21 -2.89 15.96 -8.16
CA TYR A 21 -1.46 15.57 -8.23
C TYR A 21 -0.92 14.78 -7.02
N TYR A 22 -1.69 14.54 -5.97
CA TYR A 22 -1.18 13.90 -4.77
C TYR A 22 -1.91 12.56 -4.53
N ILE A 23 -1.15 11.47 -4.64
CA ILE A 23 -1.71 10.12 -4.47
C ILE A 23 -2.23 9.90 -3.04
N ASP A 24 -1.54 10.44 -2.04
CA ASP A 24 -1.96 10.29 -0.65
C ASP A 24 -3.31 10.97 -0.37
N PHE A 25 -3.57 12.14 -0.95
CA PHE A 25 -4.87 12.79 -0.85
C PHE A 25 -5.96 11.96 -1.49
N LEU A 26 -5.66 11.37 -2.65
CA LEU A 26 -6.61 10.51 -3.34
C LEU A 26 -6.95 9.27 -2.51
N VAL A 27 -5.93 8.59 -2.00
CA VAL A 27 -6.11 7.40 -1.16
C VAL A 27 -6.91 7.76 0.10
N GLU A 28 -6.54 8.86 0.76
CA GLU A 28 -7.26 9.30 1.96
C GLU A 28 -8.75 9.55 1.66
N SER A 29 -9.07 10.15 0.51
CA SER A 29 -10.46 10.41 0.14
C SER A 29 -11.26 9.11 0.00
N PHE A 30 -10.65 8.07 -0.56
CA PHE A 30 -11.30 6.76 -0.67
C PHE A 30 -11.44 6.07 0.69
N ILE A 31 -10.46 6.21 1.58
CA ILE A 31 -10.55 5.70 2.94
C ILE A 31 -11.73 6.34 3.68
N GLN A 32 -11.87 7.66 3.57
CA GLN A 32 -12.98 8.39 4.20
C GLN A 32 -14.34 8.00 3.61
N LYS A 33 -14.42 7.85 2.30
CA LYS A 33 -15.66 7.41 1.63
C LYS A 33 -16.08 6.00 2.06
N ALA A 34 -15.12 5.17 2.44
CA ALA A 34 -15.40 3.83 2.94
C ALA A 34 -15.90 3.83 4.40
N GLY A 35 -15.93 5.00 5.05
CA GLY A 35 -16.48 5.16 6.40
C GLY A 35 -15.46 5.23 7.52
N PHE A 36 -14.17 5.22 7.20
CA PHE A 36 -13.13 5.33 8.23
C PHE A 36 -12.95 6.79 8.65
N VAL A 37 -12.66 7.01 9.94
CA VAL A 37 -12.60 8.33 10.56
C VAL A 37 -11.18 8.59 11.06
N LYS A 38 -10.62 9.74 10.67
CA LYS A 38 -9.26 10.14 11.02
C LYS A 38 -9.07 10.15 12.53
N ASP A 39 -7.94 9.60 12.96
CA ASP A 39 -7.53 9.48 14.37
C ASP A 39 -8.49 8.64 15.23
N VAL A 40 -9.41 7.92 14.61
CA VAL A 40 -10.32 6.98 15.26
C VAL A 40 -10.14 5.57 14.67
N THR A 41 -10.35 5.43 13.36
CA THR A 41 -10.22 4.15 12.66
C THR A 41 -9.18 4.17 11.56
N TYR A 42 -8.70 5.34 11.14
CA TYR A 42 -7.48 5.42 10.34
C TYR A 42 -6.55 6.52 10.87
N PHE A 43 -5.27 6.36 10.61
CA PHE A 43 -4.20 7.22 11.12
C PHE A 43 -3.20 7.49 10.02
N LYS A 44 -2.56 8.65 10.04
CA LYS A 44 -1.57 9.04 9.03
C LYS A 44 -0.16 8.99 9.60
N GLU A 45 0.78 8.50 8.78
CA GLU A 45 2.22 8.60 9.06
C GLU A 45 2.62 8.00 10.41
N MET A 46 2.23 6.74 10.64
CA MET A 46 2.58 6.03 11.87
C MET A 46 3.87 5.22 11.71
N TYR A 47 4.77 5.38 12.66
CA TYR A 47 5.93 4.52 12.81
C TYR A 47 5.55 3.20 13.48
N ILE A 48 6.38 2.18 13.25
CA ILE A 48 6.17 0.83 13.83
C ILE A 48 6.01 0.91 15.36
N HIS A 49 6.87 1.68 16.06
CA HIS A 49 6.78 1.76 17.52
C HIS A 49 5.44 2.35 17.99
N GLN A 50 4.89 3.29 17.23
CA GLN A 50 3.59 3.89 17.54
C GLN A 50 2.46 2.87 17.40
N ILE A 51 2.53 2.02 16.36
CA ILE A 51 1.56 0.95 16.13
C ILE A 51 1.65 -0.07 17.27
N THR A 52 2.86 -0.51 17.60
CA THR A 52 3.13 -1.45 18.69
C THR A 52 2.59 -0.93 20.02
N ASP A 53 2.87 0.34 20.34
CA ASP A 53 2.44 0.94 21.60
C ASP A 53 0.93 1.08 21.69
N LYS A 54 0.29 1.42 20.57
CA LYS A 54 -1.15 1.68 20.55
C LYS A 54 -1.99 0.41 20.65
N TRP A 55 -1.57 -0.66 19.98
CA TRP A 55 -2.39 -1.87 19.85
C TRP A 55 -1.72 -3.13 20.39
N ASN A 56 -0.59 -2.99 21.04
CA ASN A 56 0.12 -4.11 21.67
C ASN A 56 0.40 -5.27 20.70
N ILE A 57 0.93 -4.96 19.53
CA ILE A 57 1.29 -5.95 18.51
C ILE A 57 2.80 -5.98 18.30
N ASP A 58 3.36 -7.17 18.15
CA ASP A 58 4.80 -7.35 17.88
C ASP A 58 5.06 -7.25 16.38
N LEU A 59 5.71 -6.17 15.96
CA LEU A 59 6.10 -5.92 14.58
C LEU A 59 7.61 -6.09 14.34
N SER A 60 8.30 -6.81 15.23
CA SER A 60 9.76 -6.98 15.13
C SER A 60 10.19 -7.74 13.87
N ALA A 61 9.30 -8.48 13.23
CA ALA A 61 9.58 -9.14 11.96
C ALA A 61 9.82 -8.16 10.80
N ILE A 62 9.40 -6.89 10.96
CA ILE A 62 9.63 -5.86 9.95
C ILE A 62 11.03 -5.28 10.16
N SER A 63 11.98 -5.73 9.34
CA SER A 63 13.39 -5.35 9.46
C SER A 63 13.72 -3.99 8.86
N ASN A 64 12.92 -3.58 7.87
CA ASN A 64 13.19 -2.43 7.00
C ASN A 64 14.63 -2.46 6.44
N GLN A 65 15.19 -3.66 6.30
CA GLN A 65 16.53 -3.92 5.73
C GLN A 65 17.65 -3.15 6.45
N GLY A 66 17.55 -3.00 7.77
CA GLY A 66 18.53 -2.30 8.58
C GLY A 66 18.53 -0.78 8.41
N LYS A 67 17.56 -0.24 7.70
CA LYS A 67 17.38 1.20 7.52
C LYS A 67 16.66 1.80 8.73
N MET A 68 16.36 3.11 8.67
CA MET A 68 15.58 3.78 9.69
C MET A 68 14.24 3.08 9.88
N GLU A 69 13.64 3.27 11.05
CA GLU A 69 12.35 2.67 11.40
C GLU A 69 11.31 2.92 10.32
N LYS A 70 10.55 1.87 9.97
CA LYS A 70 9.49 1.95 8.97
C LYS A 70 8.34 2.83 9.46
N ARG A 71 7.90 3.75 8.60
CA ARG A 71 6.72 4.58 8.80
C ARG A 71 5.74 4.28 7.67
N PHE A 72 4.49 3.98 8.02
CA PHE A 72 3.43 3.76 7.03
C PHE A 72 2.70 5.06 6.73
N ASP A 73 2.35 5.29 5.46
CA ASP A 73 1.59 6.47 5.04
C ASP A 73 0.23 6.54 5.73
N PHE A 74 -0.45 5.40 5.83
CA PHE A 74 -1.71 5.26 6.55
C PHE A 74 -1.72 3.97 7.34
N VAL A 75 -2.50 3.96 8.41
CA VAL A 75 -2.83 2.74 9.15
C VAL A 75 -4.33 2.72 9.37
N ILE A 76 -4.97 1.60 9.04
CA ILE A 76 -6.39 1.39 9.30
C ILE A 76 -6.52 0.31 10.38
N LYS A 77 -7.34 0.58 11.40
CA LYS A 77 -7.64 -0.39 12.45
C LYS A 77 -9.08 -0.81 12.36
N THR A 78 -9.31 -2.09 12.13
CA THR A 78 -10.63 -2.72 12.24
C THR A 78 -10.68 -3.56 13.51
N PRO A 79 -11.85 -4.11 13.91
CA PRO A 79 -11.89 -4.97 15.10
C PRO A 79 -10.92 -6.14 15.05
N ASN A 80 -10.61 -6.66 13.87
CA ASN A 80 -9.84 -7.91 13.72
C ASN A 80 -8.42 -7.71 13.17
N MET A 81 -8.08 -6.52 12.63
CA MET A 81 -6.88 -6.38 11.84
C MET A 81 -6.31 -4.96 11.92
N ILE A 82 -4.99 -4.87 11.79
CA ILE A 82 -4.27 -3.63 11.56
C ILE A 82 -3.72 -3.67 10.14
N TYR A 83 -4.02 -2.65 9.34
CA TYR A 83 -3.52 -2.54 7.96
C TYR A 83 -2.50 -1.41 7.89
N GLY A 84 -1.26 -1.76 7.52
CA GLY A 84 -0.23 -0.77 7.20
C GLY A 84 -0.24 -0.49 5.71
N ILE A 85 -0.35 0.77 5.33
CA ILE A 85 -0.62 1.17 3.94
C ILE A 85 0.50 2.08 3.43
N GLU A 86 1.01 1.74 2.24
CA GLU A 86 1.90 2.59 1.47
C GLU A 86 1.22 3.05 0.19
N THR A 87 1.56 4.26 -0.24
CA THR A 87 0.99 4.86 -1.45
C THR A 87 2.08 5.48 -2.29
N ASN A 88 2.02 5.30 -3.60
CA ASN A 88 2.84 6.06 -4.52
C ASN A 88 2.24 6.14 -5.91
N PHE A 89 2.70 7.12 -6.67
CA PHE A 89 2.35 7.30 -8.08
C PHE A 89 3.62 7.67 -8.84
N TYR A 90 3.94 6.89 -9.86
CA TYR A 90 5.11 7.14 -10.69
C TYR A 90 4.70 7.41 -12.13
N GLY A 91 4.66 8.70 -12.51
CA GLY A 91 4.30 9.10 -13.88
C GLY A 91 5.41 8.84 -14.90
N SER A 92 6.67 8.74 -14.43
CA SER A 92 7.82 8.47 -15.28
C SER A 92 8.72 7.41 -14.66
N GLY A 93 9.53 6.75 -15.49
CA GLY A 93 10.43 5.70 -15.04
C GLY A 93 11.64 6.21 -14.29
N GLY A 94 12.44 5.27 -13.77
CA GLY A 94 13.67 5.53 -13.04
C GLY A 94 14.05 4.35 -12.17
N SER A 95 15.29 4.35 -11.66
CA SER A 95 15.80 3.27 -10.83
C SER A 95 15.06 3.11 -9.50
N LYS A 96 14.51 4.21 -8.99
CA LYS A 96 13.77 4.21 -7.72
C LYS A 96 12.58 3.25 -7.73
N LEU A 97 11.91 3.07 -8.89
CA LEU A 97 10.78 2.18 -9.00
C LEU A 97 11.18 0.73 -8.72
N ASN A 98 12.33 0.30 -9.24
CA ASN A 98 12.85 -1.04 -9.01
C ASN A 98 13.18 -1.25 -7.53
N GLU A 99 13.80 -0.26 -6.88
CA GLU A 99 14.11 -0.31 -5.46
C GLU A 99 12.84 -0.39 -4.62
N THR A 100 11.83 0.42 -4.94
CA THR A 100 10.55 0.42 -4.23
C THR A 100 9.87 -0.94 -4.34
N ALA A 101 9.79 -1.51 -5.55
CA ALA A 101 9.16 -2.81 -5.75
C ALA A 101 9.87 -3.91 -4.94
N ARG A 102 11.20 -3.95 -4.95
CA ARG A 102 11.97 -4.93 -4.18
C ARG A 102 11.79 -4.75 -2.67
N SER A 103 11.81 -3.52 -2.21
CA SER A 103 11.62 -3.19 -0.79
C SER A 103 10.24 -3.63 -0.31
N TYR A 104 9.21 -3.39 -1.10
CA TYR A 104 7.84 -3.74 -0.72
C TYR A 104 7.55 -5.24 -0.87
N LYS A 105 8.24 -5.92 -1.78
CA LYS A 105 8.22 -7.39 -1.83
C LYS A 105 8.73 -7.97 -0.51
N THR A 106 9.87 -7.49 -0.03
CA THR A 106 10.43 -7.91 1.25
C THR A 106 9.48 -7.61 2.41
N LEU A 107 8.92 -6.41 2.43
CA LEU A 107 7.97 -6.01 3.46
C LEU A 107 6.73 -6.91 3.47
N ALA A 108 6.20 -7.23 2.30
CA ALA A 108 5.05 -8.13 2.17
C ALA A 108 5.36 -9.52 2.75
N LEU A 109 6.54 -10.06 2.45
CA LEU A 109 6.95 -11.36 2.96
C LEU A 109 7.15 -11.33 4.49
N GLU A 110 7.72 -10.27 5.01
CA GLU A 110 7.91 -10.10 6.46
C GLU A 110 6.58 -9.98 7.19
N THR A 111 5.65 -9.17 6.65
CA THR A 111 4.35 -8.94 7.30
C THR A 111 3.43 -10.14 7.22
N ASP A 112 3.59 -11.01 6.23
CA ASP A 112 2.81 -12.25 6.12
C ASP A 112 3.01 -13.17 7.33
N THR A 113 4.11 -13.02 8.06
CA THR A 113 4.38 -13.83 9.26
C THR A 113 3.75 -13.27 10.53
N ILE A 114 3.11 -12.09 10.46
CA ILE A 114 2.57 -11.40 11.64
C ILE A 114 1.07 -11.57 11.70
N ASP A 115 0.59 -12.22 12.76
CA ASP A 115 -0.85 -12.33 13.00
C ASP A 115 -1.43 -10.96 13.37
N GLY A 116 -2.55 -10.62 12.77
CA GLY A 116 -3.26 -9.37 13.07
C GLY A 116 -2.73 -8.13 12.34
N PHE A 117 -1.79 -8.30 11.43
CA PHE A 117 -1.24 -7.20 10.63
C PHE A 117 -1.19 -7.58 9.15
N THR A 118 -1.61 -6.64 8.30
CA THR A 118 -1.59 -6.82 6.83
C THR A 118 -0.99 -5.59 6.17
N PHE A 119 -0.04 -5.80 5.25
CA PHE A 119 0.52 -4.73 4.44
C PHE A 119 -0.33 -4.56 3.17
N VAL A 120 -0.68 -3.31 2.86
CA VAL A 120 -1.46 -2.94 1.66
C VAL A 120 -0.71 -1.85 0.90
N TRP A 121 -0.59 -2.02 -0.41
CA TRP A 121 0.10 -1.05 -1.26
C TRP A 121 -0.83 -0.54 -2.35
N PHE A 122 -1.04 0.78 -2.38
CA PHE A 122 -1.76 1.45 -3.46
C PHE A 122 -0.73 2.13 -4.35
N THR A 123 -0.66 1.73 -5.62
CA THR A 123 0.30 2.29 -6.57
C THR A 123 -0.34 2.43 -7.95
N ASP A 124 0.15 3.38 -8.71
CA ASP A 124 -0.31 3.64 -10.07
C ASP A 124 0.76 4.44 -10.81
N GLY A 125 0.53 4.71 -12.08
CA GLY A 125 1.42 5.52 -12.90
C GLY A 125 2.12 4.72 -13.99
N LYS A 126 2.12 5.23 -15.21
CA LYS A 126 2.71 4.54 -16.39
C LYS A 126 4.23 4.43 -16.32
N GLY A 127 4.89 5.16 -15.40
CA GLY A 127 6.30 4.98 -15.14
C GLY A 127 6.66 3.55 -14.76
N TRP A 128 5.71 2.81 -14.18
CA TRP A 128 5.92 1.40 -13.81
C TRP A 128 6.22 0.49 -14.99
N THR A 129 5.90 0.88 -16.22
CA THR A 129 6.24 0.10 -17.41
C THR A 129 7.75 -0.12 -17.52
N SER A 130 8.57 0.84 -17.07
CA SER A 130 10.03 0.71 -17.08
C SER A 130 10.57 -0.25 -16.01
N ALA A 131 9.77 -0.58 -15.02
CA ALA A 131 10.14 -1.49 -13.92
C ALA A 131 9.17 -2.68 -13.83
N ARG A 132 8.60 -3.06 -14.96
CA ARG A 132 7.56 -4.08 -15.07
C ARG A 132 7.91 -5.38 -14.36
N ASN A 133 9.14 -5.89 -14.57
CA ASN A 133 9.52 -7.19 -14.02
C ASN A 133 9.57 -7.20 -12.49
N ASN A 134 10.14 -6.17 -11.88
CA ASN A 134 10.17 -6.08 -10.42
C ASN A 134 8.77 -5.88 -9.82
N LEU A 135 7.93 -5.11 -10.49
CA LEU A 135 6.55 -4.93 -10.04
C LEU A 135 5.77 -6.24 -10.12
N GLU A 136 5.96 -7.01 -11.19
CA GLU A 136 5.29 -8.30 -11.35
C GLU A 136 5.71 -9.30 -10.27
N GLU A 137 6.99 -9.34 -9.91
CA GLU A 137 7.47 -10.20 -8.82
C GLU A 137 6.80 -9.84 -7.50
N THR A 138 6.63 -8.56 -7.22
CA THR A 138 5.93 -8.11 -6.01
C THR A 138 4.45 -8.45 -6.08
N PHE A 139 3.83 -8.21 -7.22
CA PHE A 139 2.42 -8.54 -7.46
C PHE A 139 2.14 -10.03 -7.21
N ASP A 140 3.06 -10.90 -7.62
CA ASP A 140 2.88 -12.35 -7.50
C ASP A 140 2.93 -12.85 -6.06
N VAL A 141 3.64 -12.15 -5.17
CA VAL A 141 3.75 -12.55 -3.76
C VAL A 141 2.88 -11.73 -2.80
N MET A 142 2.33 -10.62 -3.29
CA MET A 142 1.58 -9.69 -2.45
C MET A 142 0.09 -9.78 -2.74
N GLU A 143 -0.71 -10.15 -1.74
CA GLU A 143 -2.16 -10.26 -1.89
C GLU A 143 -2.82 -8.89 -2.08
N HIS A 144 -2.35 -7.88 -1.36
CA HIS A 144 -3.02 -6.57 -1.28
C HIS A 144 -2.22 -5.47 -1.95
N ILE A 145 -2.20 -5.49 -3.29
CA ILE A 145 -1.62 -4.45 -4.12
C ILE A 145 -2.70 -3.96 -5.11
N TYR A 146 -2.95 -2.67 -5.15
CA TYR A 146 -4.10 -2.10 -5.86
C TYR A 146 -3.73 -0.82 -6.61
N ASN A 147 -4.44 -0.56 -7.71
CA ASN A 147 -4.31 0.65 -8.50
C ASN A 147 -5.53 1.58 -8.29
N ILE A 148 -5.55 2.70 -9.02
CA ILE A 148 -6.65 3.66 -8.89
C ILE A 148 -7.98 3.07 -9.38
N ASN A 149 -7.96 2.28 -10.45
CA ASN A 149 -9.17 1.61 -10.93
C ASN A 149 -9.78 0.71 -9.85
N ASP A 150 -8.95 0.00 -9.10
CA ASP A 150 -9.39 -0.83 -7.98
C ASP A 150 -10.09 0.03 -6.92
N MET A 151 -9.51 1.18 -6.59
CA MET A 151 -10.10 2.09 -5.60
C MET A 151 -11.45 2.64 -6.09
N GLU A 152 -11.55 2.98 -7.37
CA GLU A 152 -12.81 3.44 -7.96
C GLU A 152 -13.88 2.35 -7.99
N ASN A 153 -13.47 1.08 -7.93
CA ASN A 153 -14.37 -0.06 -7.88
C ASN A 153 -14.60 -0.58 -6.46
N ASN A 154 -14.50 0.29 -5.46
CA ASN A 154 -14.85 0.03 -4.05
C ASN A 154 -13.96 -1.01 -3.36
N ILE A 155 -12.69 -1.13 -3.74
CA ILE A 155 -11.78 -2.09 -3.10
C ILE A 155 -11.65 -1.84 -1.60
N MET A 156 -11.68 -0.56 -1.16
CA MET A 156 -11.55 -0.21 0.26
C MET A 156 -12.58 -0.92 1.13
N LYS A 157 -13.83 -1.01 0.67
CA LYS A 157 -14.91 -1.65 1.44
C LYS A 157 -14.79 -3.17 1.46
N ARG A 158 -14.08 -3.75 0.49
CA ARG A 158 -13.95 -5.21 0.40
C ARG A 158 -12.78 -5.74 1.21
N ILE A 159 -11.70 -4.97 1.36
CA ILE A 159 -10.48 -5.47 2.00
C ILE A 159 -10.35 -5.07 3.47
N PHE A 160 -10.86 -3.91 3.87
CA PHE A 160 -10.72 -3.44 5.24
C PHE A 160 -11.89 -3.90 6.11
N ILE A 161 -11.78 -5.14 6.55
CA ILE A 161 -12.81 -5.81 7.36
C ILE A 161 -12.27 -6.30 8.71
#